data_654493911d6b297180b5d347ffdd413d
#
_entry.id   654493911d6b297180b5d347ffdd413d
#
_cell.length_a   1.000
_cell.length_b   1.000
_cell.length_c   1.000
_cell.angle_alpha   90.00
_cell.angle_beta   90.00
_cell.angle_gamma   90.00
#
_symmetry.space_group_name_H-M   'P 1'
#
loop_
_entity.id
_entity.type
_entity.pdbx_description
1 polymer ?
#
loop_
_entity_poly.entity_id
_entity_poly.type
_entity_poly.pdbx_seq_one_letter_code
_entity_poly.pdbx_strand_id
1 'polypeptide(L)'
;MAENKQQDTNKLLQVRRDKLAELQAAGKDPFEITKYDVTNHSEDVKETYIAHEAELLAGRPTPDVEGLDDEQKKEVLANDYNERRTIMDGSPIHVSIAGRMMFKRVMGKASFCNIQDLKGNIQVYVARDQIGEESYADFKKSDIGDIYGVKGYAFRTKTGEISIHAEEMTLLSKSLQILPEKFHGLTDTDMRYRQRYVDLIMNQESKAVFIKRSQILKEIRNFLAGRDFMEVETPMLVSNAGGAAARPFETHYNALNEDVKLRISLELYLKRLIVGGLERVFEIGRVFRNEGVDTRHNPEFTLMELYQAYTDYEGMMELTESMFRYLAQKVCGSTKISYNGIEIDFGKPFERLTMNDAIKKYTGIDFDQVADDAEAKKLADENHIAYEDRHKKGDIINLFFEEFCEEKLIQPTFIMDHPIEISPLTKKKPSDPSKVERFELFINTWEMCNAYSELNDPIDQRERFAAQDANAAAGDDEAEHTDEDFLNALEIGMPPTGGIGYGIDRLVMLLTDSQAIRDVLLFPTMKSIDK
;
A
#
# COMPACT_ATOMS: atom_id res chain seq x y z
N MET A 1 24.18 -23.00 23.58
CA MET A 1 24.01 -22.85 22.14
C MET A 1 23.79 -21.38 21.73
N ALA A 2 22.95 -20.59 22.39
CA ALA A 2 22.74 -19.16 22.06
C ALA A 2 24.01 -18.30 22.25
N GLU A 3 24.74 -18.44 23.34
CA GLU A 3 25.98 -17.69 23.60
C GLU A 3 27.08 -17.95 22.56
N ASN A 4 27.27 -19.21 22.12
CA ASN A 4 28.22 -19.52 21.06
C ASN A 4 27.79 -18.88 19.71
N LYS A 5 26.52 -18.87 19.40
CA LYS A 5 26.01 -18.26 18.18
C LYS A 5 26.20 -16.73 18.17
N GLN A 6 26.03 -16.07 19.32
CA GLN A 6 26.29 -14.65 19.50
C GLN A 6 27.78 -14.30 19.38
N GLN A 7 28.67 -15.12 19.96
CA GLN A 7 30.14 -14.92 19.84
C GLN A 7 30.61 -15.10 18.40
N ASP A 8 30.10 -16.10 17.68
CA ASP A 8 30.45 -16.32 16.26
C ASP A 8 29.94 -15.19 15.37
N THR A 9 28.73 -14.67 15.62
CA THR A 9 28.21 -13.50 14.93
C THR A 9 29.08 -12.27 15.14
N ASN A 10 29.49 -11.99 16.37
CA ASN A 10 30.36 -10.86 16.70
C ASN A 10 31.73 -10.97 16.01
N LYS A 11 32.31 -12.16 15.89
CA LYS A 11 33.56 -12.39 15.13
C LYS A 11 33.37 -12.08 13.65
N LEU A 12 32.26 -12.51 13.03
CA LEU A 12 31.97 -12.24 11.62
C LEU A 12 31.76 -10.74 11.36
N LEU A 13 31.10 -10.04 12.28
CA LEU A 13 30.93 -8.58 12.20
C LEU A 13 32.30 -7.87 12.30
N GLN A 14 33.19 -8.32 13.16
CA GLN A 14 34.55 -7.78 13.27
C GLN A 14 35.34 -7.99 11.99
N VAL A 15 35.32 -9.19 11.41
CA VAL A 15 35.98 -9.49 10.12
C VAL A 15 35.52 -8.52 9.00
N ARG A 16 34.23 -8.16 8.95
CA ARG A 16 33.74 -7.20 7.96
C ARG A 16 34.28 -5.79 8.19
N ARG A 17 34.41 -5.35 9.46
CA ARG A 17 35.02 -4.08 9.82
C ARG A 17 36.52 -4.05 9.50
N ASP A 18 37.24 -5.16 9.77
CA ASP A 18 38.66 -5.27 9.44
C ASP A 18 38.89 -5.16 7.91
N LYS A 19 38.05 -5.84 7.11
CA LYS A 19 38.10 -5.73 5.65
C LYS A 19 37.83 -4.29 5.16
N LEU A 20 36.92 -3.56 5.79
CA LEU A 20 36.71 -2.14 5.47
C LEU A 20 37.94 -1.32 5.82
N ALA A 21 38.54 -1.52 6.99
CA ALA A 21 39.75 -0.82 7.38
C ALA A 21 40.93 -1.11 6.43
N GLU A 22 41.08 -2.37 5.94
CA GLU A 22 42.05 -2.70 4.88
C GLU A 22 41.81 -1.91 3.59
N LEU A 23 40.56 -1.80 3.14
CA LEU A 23 40.20 -1.02 1.94
C LEU A 23 40.50 0.47 2.13
N GLN A 24 40.16 1.04 3.28
CA GLN A 24 40.42 2.44 3.61
C GLN A 24 41.94 2.73 3.66
N ALA A 25 42.72 1.86 4.28
CA ALA A 25 44.17 1.98 4.32
C ALA A 25 44.84 1.88 2.95
N ALA A 26 44.18 1.15 2.01
CA ALA A 26 44.63 1.05 0.62
C ALA A 26 44.15 2.20 -0.29
N GLY A 27 43.43 3.21 0.23
CA GLY A 27 42.85 4.31 -0.55
C GLY A 27 41.69 3.87 -1.43
N LYS A 28 40.97 2.81 -1.05
CA LYS A 28 39.82 2.24 -1.75
C LYS A 28 38.56 2.28 -0.88
N ASP A 29 38.35 3.37 -0.15
CA ASP A 29 37.18 3.52 0.71
C ASP A 29 35.90 3.62 -0.13
N PRO A 30 34.98 2.63 -0.06
CA PRO A 30 33.75 2.67 -0.84
C PRO A 30 32.84 3.82 -0.43
N PHE A 31 32.97 4.36 0.78
CA PHE A 31 32.13 5.43 1.30
C PHE A 31 32.54 6.83 0.81
N GLU A 32 33.68 6.95 0.14
CA GLU A 32 34.09 8.18 -0.55
C GLU A 32 33.42 8.32 -1.93
N ILE A 33 32.82 7.25 -2.47
CA ILE A 33 32.14 7.28 -3.75
C ILE A 33 30.76 7.93 -3.58
N THR A 34 30.59 9.10 -4.18
CA THR A 34 29.36 9.91 -4.05
C THR A 34 28.38 9.71 -5.21
N LYS A 35 28.82 9.15 -6.35
CA LYS A 35 28.00 8.94 -7.55
C LYS A 35 28.45 7.71 -8.31
N TYR A 36 27.49 7.00 -8.89
CA TYR A 36 27.72 5.94 -9.86
C TYR A 36 26.67 6.04 -10.97
N ASP A 37 27.10 5.97 -12.23
CA ASP A 37 26.18 6.13 -13.36
C ASP A 37 25.56 4.77 -13.72
N VAL A 38 24.26 4.63 -13.43
CA VAL A 38 23.44 3.46 -13.75
C VAL A 38 22.66 3.73 -15.04
N THR A 39 22.81 2.86 -16.05
CA THR A 39 22.08 3.00 -17.33
C THR A 39 20.84 2.10 -17.38
N ASN A 40 20.85 0.95 -16.71
CA ASN A 40 19.82 -0.08 -16.79
C ASN A 40 19.58 -0.73 -15.42
N HIS A 41 18.40 -1.28 -15.22
CA HIS A 41 18.12 -2.25 -14.14
C HIS A 41 18.15 -3.68 -14.69
N SER A 42 18.23 -4.63 -13.79
CA SER A 42 18.34 -6.08 -14.10
C SER A 42 17.34 -6.58 -15.13
N GLU A 43 16.05 -6.25 -14.97
CA GLU A 43 15.02 -6.68 -15.92
C GLU A 43 15.12 -5.94 -17.27
N ASP A 44 15.48 -4.65 -17.29
CA ASP A 44 15.68 -3.88 -18.52
C ASP A 44 16.80 -4.51 -19.38
N VAL A 45 17.88 -4.98 -18.72
CA VAL A 45 18.97 -5.70 -19.41
C VAL A 45 18.46 -6.97 -20.07
N LYS A 46 17.66 -7.76 -19.36
CA LYS A 46 17.09 -9.02 -19.87
C LYS A 46 16.15 -8.78 -21.05
N GLU A 47 15.22 -7.85 -20.91
CA GLU A 47 14.26 -7.49 -21.95
C GLU A 47 14.96 -6.97 -23.21
N THR A 48 15.92 -6.04 -23.02
CA THR A 48 16.71 -5.49 -24.13
C THR A 48 17.51 -6.59 -24.84
N TYR A 49 18.13 -7.51 -24.07
CA TYR A 49 18.88 -8.63 -24.63
C TYR A 49 17.98 -9.56 -25.44
N ILE A 50 16.81 -9.92 -24.92
CA ILE A 50 15.85 -10.80 -25.62
C ILE A 50 15.40 -10.17 -26.94
N ALA A 51 15.06 -8.88 -26.94
CA ALA A 51 14.63 -8.18 -28.15
C ALA A 51 15.76 -8.10 -29.19
N HIS A 52 16.98 -7.77 -28.76
CA HIS A 52 18.15 -7.70 -29.64
C HIS A 52 18.56 -9.07 -30.20
N GLU A 53 18.53 -10.11 -29.35
CA GLU A 53 18.78 -11.50 -29.79
C GLU A 53 17.76 -11.96 -30.84
N ALA A 54 16.48 -11.63 -30.63
CA ALA A 54 15.41 -11.95 -31.58
C ALA A 54 15.61 -11.26 -32.95
N GLU A 55 16.08 -10.01 -32.94
CA GLU A 55 16.38 -9.24 -34.16
C GLU A 55 17.57 -9.83 -34.90
N LEU A 56 18.70 -10.03 -34.23
CA LEU A 56 19.94 -10.53 -34.86
C LEU A 56 19.84 -11.98 -35.34
N LEU A 57 19.03 -12.79 -34.68
CA LEU A 57 18.83 -14.20 -35.05
C LEU A 57 17.58 -14.43 -35.92
N ALA A 58 16.94 -13.35 -36.40
CA ALA A 58 15.76 -13.46 -37.26
C ALA A 58 16.02 -14.29 -38.51
N GLY A 59 15.15 -15.28 -38.77
CA GLY A 59 15.27 -16.18 -39.92
C GLY A 59 16.31 -17.30 -39.78
N ARG A 60 17.03 -17.39 -38.66
CA ARG A 60 17.92 -18.50 -38.37
C ARG A 60 17.13 -19.77 -38.04
N PRO A 61 17.43 -20.93 -38.66
CA PRO A 61 16.73 -22.17 -38.32
C PRO A 61 17.10 -22.64 -36.91
N THR A 62 16.12 -23.18 -36.21
CA THR A 62 16.35 -23.89 -34.93
C THR A 62 17.14 -25.18 -35.24
N PRO A 63 18.16 -25.52 -34.43
CA PRO A 63 18.90 -26.75 -34.63
C PRO A 63 17.96 -27.96 -34.56
N ASP A 64 18.04 -28.80 -35.60
CA ASP A 64 17.30 -30.07 -35.61
C ASP A 64 18.09 -31.11 -34.81
N VAL A 65 17.50 -31.60 -33.75
CA VAL A 65 18.06 -32.60 -32.83
C VAL A 65 17.24 -33.90 -32.82
N GLU A 66 16.23 -34.01 -33.69
CA GLU A 66 15.37 -35.18 -33.76
C GLU A 66 16.15 -36.37 -34.33
N GLY A 67 16.06 -37.52 -33.67
CA GLY A 67 16.78 -38.76 -34.10
C GLY A 67 18.26 -38.84 -33.73
N LEU A 68 18.86 -37.79 -33.13
CA LEU A 68 20.26 -37.82 -32.68
C LEU A 68 20.40 -38.49 -31.31
N ASP A 69 21.56 -39.14 -31.08
CA ASP A 69 21.95 -39.60 -29.74
C ASP A 69 22.38 -38.45 -28.84
N ASP A 70 22.61 -38.75 -27.55
CA ASP A 70 22.90 -37.72 -26.53
C ASP A 70 24.23 -36.98 -26.78
N GLU A 71 25.21 -37.63 -27.41
CA GLU A 71 26.53 -37.04 -27.70
C GLU A 71 26.41 -36.10 -28.92
N GLN A 72 25.73 -36.54 -29.95
CA GLN A 72 25.43 -35.76 -31.16
C GLN A 72 24.57 -34.53 -30.82
N LYS A 73 23.53 -34.70 -29.97
CA LYS A 73 22.73 -33.58 -29.49
C LYS A 73 23.55 -32.51 -28.76
N LYS A 74 24.47 -32.94 -27.89
CA LYS A 74 25.36 -32.01 -27.16
C LYS A 74 26.27 -31.25 -28.14
N GLU A 75 26.79 -31.90 -29.15
CA GLU A 75 27.65 -31.27 -30.16
C GLU A 75 26.89 -30.24 -30.99
N VAL A 76 25.70 -30.60 -31.50
CA VAL A 76 24.85 -29.71 -32.30
C VAL A 76 24.43 -28.47 -31.46
N LEU A 77 23.99 -28.66 -30.22
CA LEU A 77 23.59 -27.56 -29.34
C LEU A 77 24.80 -26.69 -28.94
N ALA A 78 25.99 -27.28 -28.76
CA ALA A 78 27.20 -26.52 -28.47
C ALA A 78 27.65 -25.65 -29.64
N ASN A 79 27.54 -26.18 -30.88
CA ASN A 79 27.83 -25.43 -32.08
C ASN A 79 26.83 -24.29 -32.29
N ASP A 80 25.53 -24.54 -32.14
CA ASP A 80 24.51 -23.51 -32.22
C ASP A 80 24.74 -22.38 -31.17
N TYR A 81 25.06 -22.76 -29.94
CA TYR A 81 25.41 -21.79 -28.90
C TYR A 81 26.62 -20.92 -29.30
N ASN A 82 27.69 -21.53 -29.82
CA ASN A 82 28.89 -20.79 -30.20
C ASN A 82 28.62 -19.83 -31.35
N GLU A 83 27.83 -20.25 -32.35
CA GLU A 83 27.46 -19.40 -33.48
C GLU A 83 26.56 -18.23 -33.05
N ARG A 84 25.52 -18.49 -32.22
CA ARG A 84 24.69 -17.43 -31.64
C ARG A 84 25.54 -16.44 -30.84
N ARG A 85 26.44 -16.95 -30.03
CA ARG A 85 27.35 -16.11 -29.24
C ARG A 85 28.23 -15.25 -30.16
N THR A 86 28.79 -15.79 -31.22
CA THR A 86 29.61 -15.03 -32.16
C THR A 86 28.82 -13.89 -32.81
N ILE A 87 27.55 -14.12 -33.16
CA ILE A 87 26.67 -13.11 -33.73
C ILE A 87 26.40 -12.00 -32.67
N MET A 88 26.07 -12.37 -31.45
CA MET A 88 25.78 -11.42 -30.36
C MET A 88 27.03 -10.65 -29.93
N ASP A 89 28.19 -11.28 -29.87
CA ASP A 89 29.49 -10.65 -29.56
C ASP A 89 29.89 -9.60 -30.64
N GLY A 90 29.34 -9.71 -31.86
CA GLY A 90 29.50 -8.74 -32.94
C GLY A 90 28.69 -7.43 -32.72
N SER A 91 27.71 -7.43 -31.82
CA SER A 91 26.87 -6.27 -31.47
C SER A 91 26.54 -6.28 -29.97
N PRO A 92 27.54 -6.08 -29.08
CA PRO A 92 27.36 -6.23 -27.66
C PRO A 92 26.49 -5.10 -27.05
N ILE A 93 25.63 -5.47 -26.11
CA ILE A 93 24.82 -4.52 -25.33
C ILE A 93 25.62 -4.17 -24.08
N HIS A 94 26.29 -3.01 -24.10
CA HIS A 94 26.99 -2.49 -22.92
C HIS A 94 26.01 -1.90 -21.92
N VAL A 95 26.20 -2.21 -20.65
CA VAL A 95 25.34 -1.81 -19.54
C VAL A 95 26.16 -1.39 -18.33
N SER A 96 25.58 -0.51 -17.54
CA SER A 96 26.06 -0.15 -16.20
C SER A 96 24.90 -0.32 -15.22
N ILE A 97 25.06 -1.26 -14.29
CA ILE A 97 24.06 -1.53 -13.24
C ILE A 97 24.67 -1.32 -11.86
N ALA A 98 23.82 -1.09 -10.87
CA ALA A 98 24.22 -1.10 -9.48
C ALA A 98 23.18 -1.83 -8.60
N GLY A 99 23.66 -2.54 -7.59
CA GLY A 99 22.77 -3.27 -6.69
C GLY A 99 23.49 -4.05 -5.61
N ARG A 100 22.72 -4.76 -4.81
CA ARG A 100 23.22 -5.56 -3.69
C ARG A 100 23.61 -6.97 -4.15
N MET A 101 24.81 -7.40 -3.78
CA MET A 101 25.26 -8.75 -4.04
C MET A 101 24.58 -9.74 -3.09
N MET A 102 23.70 -10.58 -3.63
CA MET A 102 22.88 -11.54 -2.86
C MET A 102 23.42 -12.97 -2.91
N PHE A 103 24.34 -13.23 -3.82
CA PHE A 103 24.97 -14.54 -3.99
C PHE A 103 26.36 -14.37 -4.62
N LYS A 104 27.31 -15.22 -4.22
CA LYS A 104 28.64 -15.27 -4.79
C LYS A 104 29.17 -16.70 -4.82
N ARG A 105 29.73 -17.12 -5.96
CA ARG A 105 30.40 -18.40 -6.13
C ARG A 105 31.74 -18.19 -6.83
N VAL A 106 32.83 -18.44 -6.11
CA VAL A 106 34.20 -18.32 -6.62
C VAL A 106 34.66 -19.66 -7.18
N MET A 107 35.16 -19.68 -8.45
CA MET A 107 35.63 -20.87 -9.15
C MET A 107 37.01 -20.60 -9.77
N GLY A 108 38.05 -20.43 -8.94
CA GLY A 108 39.43 -20.21 -9.41
C GLY A 108 39.63 -18.83 -10.08
N LYS A 109 39.76 -18.79 -11.39
CA LYS A 109 40.01 -17.57 -12.20
C LYS A 109 38.72 -16.86 -12.64
N ALA A 110 37.58 -17.49 -12.42
CA ALA A 110 36.27 -16.93 -12.74
C ALA A 110 35.33 -17.09 -11.54
N SER A 111 34.30 -16.28 -11.51
CA SER A 111 33.29 -16.28 -10.44
C SER A 111 31.94 -15.90 -11.01
N PHE A 112 30.88 -16.28 -10.31
CA PHE A 112 29.53 -15.75 -10.53
C PHE A 112 29.04 -15.08 -9.27
N CYS A 113 28.32 -13.97 -9.44
CA CYS A 113 27.53 -13.36 -8.36
C CYS A 113 26.16 -12.93 -8.91
N ASN A 114 25.21 -12.74 -8.01
CA ASN A 114 23.92 -12.14 -8.37
C ASN A 114 23.82 -10.76 -7.73
N ILE A 115 23.48 -9.78 -8.56
CA ILE A 115 23.21 -8.40 -8.15
C ILE A 115 21.71 -8.17 -8.16
N GLN A 116 21.17 -7.75 -7.03
CA GLN A 116 19.76 -7.40 -6.82
C GLN A 116 19.60 -5.89 -6.84
N ASP A 117 18.68 -5.40 -7.67
CA ASP A 117 18.32 -3.99 -7.77
C ASP A 117 16.83 -3.74 -7.49
N LEU A 118 16.29 -2.60 -7.96
CA LEU A 118 14.88 -2.26 -7.81
C LEU A 118 13.95 -3.23 -8.53
N LYS A 119 14.32 -3.66 -9.75
CA LYS A 119 13.46 -4.43 -10.64
C LYS A 119 13.62 -5.94 -10.52
N GLY A 120 14.74 -6.42 -9.97
CA GLY A 120 14.95 -7.85 -9.82
C GLY A 120 16.39 -8.25 -9.51
N ASN A 121 16.82 -9.37 -10.12
CA ASN A 121 18.16 -9.92 -9.96
C ASN A 121 18.75 -10.25 -11.32
N ILE A 122 20.06 -10.04 -11.46
CA ILE A 122 20.81 -10.48 -12.63
C ILE A 122 22.10 -11.16 -12.22
N GLN A 123 22.45 -12.22 -12.93
CA GLN A 123 23.72 -12.90 -12.76
C GLN A 123 24.84 -12.07 -13.39
N VAL A 124 25.99 -12.02 -12.74
CA VAL A 124 27.20 -11.38 -13.22
C VAL A 124 28.33 -12.41 -13.26
N TYR A 125 28.94 -12.57 -14.43
CA TYR A 125 30.15 -13.34 -14.63
C TYR A 125 31.37 -12.44 -14.44
N VAL A 126 32.25 -12.79 -13.52
CA VAL A 126 33.42 -12.01 -13.13
C VAL A 126 34.66 -12.82 -13.42
N ALA A 127 35.40 -12.44 -14.45
CA ALA A 127 36.62 -13.12 -14.86
C ALA A 127 37.87 -12.29 -14.51
N ARG A 128 38.89 -12.91 -13.93
CA ARG A 128 40.12 -12.26 -13.49
C ARG A 128 40.86 -11.54 -14.61
N ASP A 129 40.89 -12.15 -15.78
CA ASP A 129 41.58 -11.63 -16.97
C ASP A 129 40.83 -10.45 -17.62
N GLN A 130 39.58 -10.22 -17.25
CA GLN A 130 38.78 -9.08 -17.71
C GLN A 130 38.88 -7.89 -16.74
N ILE A 131 38.61 -8.13 -15.44
CA ILE A 131 38.60 -7.03 -14.46
C ILE A 131 39.97 -6.75 -13.83
N GLY A 132 40.97 -7.57 -14.14
CA GLY A 132 42.33 -7.47 -13.58
C GLY A 132 42.51 -8.27 -12.28
N GLU A 133 43.78 -8.62 -11.97
CA GLU A 133 44.11 -9.43 -10.81
C GLU A 133 43.77 -8.77 -9.47
N GLU A 134 44.02 -7.48 -9.35
CA GLU A 134 43.78 -6.70 -8.15
C GLU A 134 42.27 -6.58 -7.85
N SER A 135 41.49 -6.13 -8.82
CA SER A 135 40.02 -6.00 -8.69
C SER A 135 39.37 -7.35 -8.42
N TYR A 136 39.89 -8.42 -9.03
CA TYR A 136 39.39 -9.78 -8.78
C TYR A 136 39.73 -10.26 -7.36
N ALA A 137 40.92 -9.90 -6.82
CA ALA A 137 41.30 -10.22 -5.46
C ALA A 137 40.39 -9.50 -4.44
N ASP A 138 40.09 -8.22 -4.68
CA ASP A 138 39.16 -7.44 -3.86
C ASP A 138 37.73 -8.01 -3.94
N PHE A 139 37.27 -8.35 -5.14
CA PHE A 139 35.98 -9.03 -5.32
C PHE A 139 35.91 -10.36 -4.55
N LYS A 140 36.96 -11.17 -4.53
CA LYS A 140 36.97 -12.41 -3.75
C LYS A 140 36.82 -12.19 -2.25
N LYS A 141 37.35 -11.08 -1.72
CA LYS A 141 37.24 -10.69 -0.31
C LYS A 141 35.88 -10.09 0.06
N SER A 142 35.06 -9.67 -0.93
CA SER A 142 33.75 -9.06 -0.69
C SER A 142 32.80 -10.00 0.06
N ASP A 143 31.77 -9.44 0.65
CA ASP A 143 30.78 -10.18 1.45
C ASP A 143 29.39 -10.08 0.80
N ILE A 144 28.55 -11.09 1.05
CA ILE A 144 27.12 -11.02 0.72
C ILE A 144 26.50 -9.82 1.44
N GLY A 145 25.73 -9.03 0.72
CA GLY A 145 25.15 -7.79 1.20
C GLY A 145 25.90 -6.54 0.74
N ASP A 146 27.16 -6.64 0.26
CA ASP A 146 27.89 -5.52 -0.32
C ASP A 146 27.15 -4.96 -1.54
N ILE A 147 27.21 -3.63 -1.77
CA ILE A 147 26.61 -2.99 -2.94
C ILE A 147 27.71 -2.74 -3.97
N TYR A 148 27.48 -3.24 -5.17
CA TYR A 148 28.39 -3.13 -6.29
C TYR A 148 27.79 -2.38 -7.46
N GLY A 149 28.61 -1.56 -8.12
CA GLY A 149 28.44 -1.11 -9.48
C GLY A 149 29.15 -2.07 -10.43
N VAL A 150 28.52 -2.41 -11.54
CA VAL A 150 29.02 -3.34 -12.53
C VAL A 150 28.87 -2.71 -13.91
N LYS A 151 29.98 -2.53 -14.63
CA LYS A 151 29.98 -2.23 -16.06
C LYS A 151 30.40 -3.45 -16.85
N GLY A 152 29.81 -3.65 -18.00
CA GLY A 152 30.10 -4.79 -18.87
C GLY A 152 29.07 -4.93 -19.97
N TYR A 153 28.96 -6.11 -20.55
CA TYR A 153 28.00 -6.38 -21.60
C TYR A 153 27.11 -7.60 -21.28
N ALA A 154 25.87 -7.53 -21.76
CA ALA A 154 24.92 -8.61 -21.59
C ALA A 154 25.26 -9.82 -22.50
N PHE A 155 25.13 -11.03 -21.99
CA PHE A 155 25.31 -12.27 -22.72
C PHE A 155 24.43 -13.39 -22.20
N ARG A 156 24.24 -14.43 -22.98
CA ARG A 156 23.55 -15.65 -22.55
C ARG A 156 24.56 -16.74 -22.20
N THR A 157 24.42 -17.32 -21.03
CA THR A 157 25.25 -18.46 -20.60
C THR A 157 24.88 -19.74 -21.37
N LYS A 158 25.73 -20.77 -21.31
CA LYS A 158 25.43 -22.10 -21.86
C LYS A 158 24.17 -22.76 -21.32
N THR A 159 23.76 -22.38 -20.11
CA THR A 159 22.55 -22.87 -19.46
C THR A 159 21.31 -22.04 -19.78
N GLY A 160 21.46 -20.99 -20.63
CA GLY A 160 20.35 -20.14 -21.07
C GLY A 160 20.11 -18.89 -20.24
N GLU A 161 20.82 -18.69 -19.11
CA GLU A 161 20.66 -17.53 -18.22
C GLU A 161 21.26 -16.27 -18.88
N ILE A 162 20.47 -15.18 -18.91
CA ILE A 162 20.96 -13.86 -19.35
C ILE A 162 21.75 -13.24 -18.20
N SER A 163 22.99 -12.89 -18.47
CA SER A 163 23.97 -12.46 -17.48
C SER A 163 24.77 -11.26 -18.01
N ILE A 164 25.48 -10.59 -17.10
CA ILE A 164 26.43 -9.54 -17.48
C ILE A 164 27.84 -10.12 -17.38
N HIS A 165 28.62 -9.97 -18.44
CA HIS A 165 30.08 -10.21 -18.43
C HIS A 165 30.73 -8.93 -17.92
N ALA A 166 31.26 -8.96 -16.69
CA ALA A 166 31.82 -7.79 -16.05
C ALA A 166 33.16 -7.39 -16.68
N GLU A 167 33.29 -6.12 -17.03
CA GLU A 167 34.52 -5.45 -17.45
C GLU A 167 35.08 -4.58 -16.31
N GLU A 168 34.17 -4.07 -15.44
CA GLU A 168 34.52 -3.28 -14.25
C GLU A 168 33.60 -3.66 -13.08
N MET A 169 34.18 -3.83 -11.90
CA MET A 169 33.46 -4.06 -10.64
C MET A 169 33.89 -3.03 -9.62
N THR A 170 32.96 -2.19 -9.16
CA THR A 170 33.23 -1.11 -8.19
C THR A 170 32.44 -1.37 -6.91
N LEU A 171 33.11 -1.51 -5.77
CA LEU A 171 32.44 -1.60 -4.47
C LEU A 171 31.93 -0.21 -4.09
N LEU A 172 30.59 -0.04 -4.06
CA LEU A 172 29.92 1.23 -3.76
C LEU A 172 29.57 1.40 -2.27
N SER A 173 29.38 0.29 -1.58
CA SER A 173 29.10 0.31 -0.13
C SER A 173 29.40 -1.05 0.49
N LYS A 174 30.07 -1.05 1.63
CA LYS A 174 30.40 -2.24 2.40
C LYS A 174 29.28 -2.56 3.39
N SER A 175 28.73 -3.77 3.29
CA SER A 175 27.77 -4.27 4.28
C SER A 175 28.51 -4.72 5.55
N LEU A 176 28.26 -4.04 6.66
CA LEU A 176 28.87 -4.36 7.95
C LEU A 176 28.03 -5.30 8.82
N GLN A 177 26.76 -5.52 8.41
CA GLN A 177 25.84 -6.48 9.05
C GLN A 177 25.68 -7.73 8.17
N ILE A 178 25.31 -8.83 8.81
CA ILE A 178 25.03 -10.10 8.14
C ILE A 178 23.55 -10.12 7.81
N LEU A 179 23.22 -10.36 6.54
CA LEU A 179 21.84 -10.60 6.13
C LEU A 179 21.37 -11.98 6.65
N PRO A 180 20.10 -12.15 6.97
CA PRO A 180 19.50 -13.45 7.28
C PRO A 180 19.81 -14.48 6.17
N GLU A 181 19.88 -15.77 6.53
CA GLU A 181 20.13 -16.83 5.55
C GLU A 181 18.99 -16.89 4.51
N LYS A 182 19.37 -16.97 3.22
CA LYS A 182 18.44 -16.93 2.09
C LYS A 182 17.34 -18.01 2.13
N PHE A 183 17.63 -19.19 2.69
CA PHE A 183 16.69 -20.32 2.74
C PHE A 183 15.64 -20.23 3.84
N HIS A 184 15.87 -19.42 4.86
CA HIS A 184 14.92 -19.23 5.96
C HIS A 184 14.31 -17.84 5.96
N GLY A 185 14.90 -16.88 5.20
CA GLY A 185 14.43 -15.50 5.10
C GLY A 185 14.30 -14.84 6.48
N LEU A 186 13.67 -13.68 6.50
CA LEU A 186 13.13 -13.10 7.71
C LEU A 186 11.69 -13.62 7.85
N THR A 187 11.52 -14.82 8.47
CA THR A 187 10.22 -15.50 8.59
C THR A 187 9.39 -14.98 9.77
N ASP A 188 10.05 -14.42 10.77
CA ASP A 188 9.39 -13.80 11.92
C ASP A 188 8.71 -12.50 11.48
N THR A 189 7.38 -12.49 11.53
CA THR A 189 6.54 -11.38 11.07
C THR A 189 6.80 -10.10 11.88
N ASP A 190 7.01 -10.19 13.19
CA ASP A 190 7.32 -9.04 14.04
C ASP A 190 8.66 -8.39 13.64
N MET A 191 9.68 -9.21 13.41
CA MET A 191 10.99 -8.75 12.92
C MET A 191 10.89 -8.14 11.51
N ARG A 192 10.05 -8.67 10.61
CA ARG A 192 9.80 -8.10 9.27
C ARG A 192 9.26 -6.66 9.37
N TYR A 193 8.36 -6.40 10.28
CA TYR A 193 7.81 -5.06 10.48
C TYR A 193 8.82 -4.12 11.12
N ARG A 194 9.60 -4.58 12.10
CA ARG A 194 10.62 -3.78 12.81
C ARG A 194 11.86 -3.49 11.97
N GLN A 195 12.28 -4.44 11.16
CA GLN A 195 13.42 -4.33 10.25
C GLN A 195 12.97 -4.35 8.78
N ARG A 196 12.03 -3.50 8.44
CA ARG A 196 11.45 -3.43 7.10
C ARG A 196 12.52 -3.31 5.99
N TYR A 197 13.60 -2.59 6.23
CA TYR A 197 14.72 -2.50 5.29
C TYR A 197 15.39 -3.85 5.02
N VAL A 198 15.44 -4.76 5.99
CA VAL A 198 15.90 -6.13 5.78
C VAL A 198 14.84 -6.97 5.07
N ASP A 199 13.55 -6.82 5.46
CA ASP A 199 12.42 -7.48 4.80
C ASP A 199 12.38 -7.16 3.30
N LEU A 200 12.54 -5.89 2.91
CA LEU A 200 12.59 -5.46 1.50
C LEU A 200 13.79 -6.01 0.72
N ILE A 201 14.89 -6.35 1.39
CA ILE A 201 16.05 -7.02 0.77
C ILE A 201 15.75 -8.50 0.55
N MET A 202 15.21 -9.17 1.57
CA MET A 202 15.08 -10.62 1.60
C MET A 202 13.81 -11.14 0.94
N ASN A 203 12.69 -10.43 1.10
CA ASN A 203 11.35 -10.84 0.66
C ASN A 203 10.89 -9.94 -0.51
N GLN A 204 11.05 -10.44 -1.73
CA GLN A 204 10.67 -9.67 -2.93
C GLN A 204 9.16 -9.45 -3.01
N GLU A 205 8.36 -10.32 -2.43
CA GLU A 205 6.91 -10.20 -2.32
C GLU A 205 6.52 -8.94 -1.52
N SER A 206 7.17 -8.71 -0.36
CA SER A 206 6.97 -7.48 0.43
C SER A 206 7.32 -6.23 -0.37
N LYS A 207 8.43 -6.26 -1.12
CA LYS A 207 8.84 -5.15 -1.99
C LYS A 207 7.79 -4.88 -3.08
N ALA A 208 7.26 -5.94 -3.69
CA ALA A 208 6.23 -5.83 -4.73
C ALA A 208 4.95 -5.16 -4.22
N VAL A 209 4.52 -5.43 -2.97
CA VAL A 209 3.37 -4.76 -2.33
C VAL A 209 3.56 -3.25 -2.30
N PHE A 210 4.74 -2.75 -1.88
CA PHE A 210 4.98 -1.31 -1.78
C PHE A 210 5.13 -0.62 -3.14
N ILE A 211 5.69 -1.32 -4.14
CA ILE A 211 5.69 -0.84 -5.54
C ILE A 211 4.25 -0.72 -6.04
N LYS A 212 3.42 -1.74 -5.81
CA LYS A 212 2.01 -1.74 -6.20
C LYS A 212 1.21 -0.67 -5.45
N ARG A 213 1.47 -0.45 -4.14
CA ARG A 213 0.89 0.66 -3.37
C ARG A 213 1.18 2.02 -4.03
N SER A 214 2.43 2.26 -4.42
CA SER A 214 2.80 3.50 -5.11
C SER A 214 2.08 3.65 -6.46
N GLN A 215 1.92 2.55 -7.19
CA GLN A 215 1.17 2.52 -8.44
C GLN A 215 -0.33 2.82 -8.21
N ILE A 216 -0.96 2.22 -7.18
CA ILE A 216 -2.36 2.49 -6.82
C ILE A 216 -2.57 3.98 -6.56
N LEU A 217 -1.74 4.61 -5.73
CA LEU A 217 -1.85 6.05 -5.44
C LEU A 217 -1.67 6.91 -6.70
N LYS A 218 -0.74 6.55 -7.57
CA LYS A 218 -0.57 7.22 -8.86
C LYS A 218 -1.82 7.12 -9.74
N GLU A 219 -2.41 5.92 -9.83
CA GLU A 219 -3.60 5.71 -10.67
C GLU A 219 -4.85 6.36 -10.09
N ILE A 220 -4.99 6.47 -8.75
CA ILE A 220 -6.05 7.28 -8.13
C ILE A 220 -5.92 8.73 -8.58
N ARG A 221 -4.73 9.32 -8.50
CA ARG A 221 -4.49 10.70 -8.96
C ARG A 221 -4.79 10.88 -10.45
N ASN A 222 -4.37 9.94 -11.29
CA ASN A 222 -4.68 9.96 -12.72
C ASN A 222 -6.19 9.91 -12.98
N PHE A 223 -6.92 9.07 -12.26
CA PHE A 223 -8.37 8.93 -12.38
C PHE A 223 -9.10 10.21 -11.98
N LEU A 224 -8.72 10.83 -10.87
CA LEU A 224 -9.34 12.06 -10.35
C LEU A 224 -8.94 13.28 -11.18
N ALA A 225 -7.68 13.41 -11.60
CA ALA A 225 -7.24 14.48 -12.49
C ALA A 225 -7.98 14.45 -13.84
N GLY A 226 -8.27 13.24 -14.38
CA GLY A 226 -9.09 13.07 -15.58
C GLY A 226 -10.57 13.45 -15.42
N ARG A 227 -10.99 13.85 -14.21
CA ARG A 227 -12.32 14.31 -13.83
C ARG A 227 -12.34 15.73 -13.25
N ASP A 228 -11.27 16.46 -13.47
CA ASP A 228 -11.07 17.85 -13.03
C ASP A 228 -11.08 18.05 -11.50
N PHE A 229 -10.70 17.02 -10.73
CA PHE A 229 -10.47 17.17 -9.30
C PHE A 229 -9.10 17.81 -9.04
N MET A 230 -9.08 18.78 -8.15
CA MET A 230 -7.88 19.44 -7.64
C MET A 230 -7.37 18.74 -6.38
N GLU A 231 -6.11 18.27 -6.39
CA GLU A 231 -5.46 17.79 -5.15
C GLU A 231 -5.06 18.99 -4.30
N VAL A 232 -5.43 18.95 -3.03
CA VAL A 232 -5.15 20.02 -2.06
C VAL A 232 -4.52 19.45 -0.79
N GLU A 233 -3.96 20.32 0.03
CA GLU A 233 -3.42 19.99 1.35
C GLU A 233 -4.08 20.87 2.42
N THR A 234 -4.50 20.26 3.51
CA THR A 234 -5.11 20.93 4.65
C THR A 234 -4.33 20.66 5.95
N PRO A 235 -4.52 21.43 7.02
CA PRO A 235 -3.73 21.29 8.24
C PRO A 235 -3.84 19.93 8.91
N MET A 236 -2.69 19.38 9.36
CA MET A 236 -2.66 18.19 10.25
C MET A 236 -2.83 18.57 11.72
N LEU A 237 -2.39 19.77 12.11
CA LEU A 237 -2.60 20.32 13.44
C LEU A 237 -3.86 21.20 13.40
N VAL A 238 -4.84 20.85 14.20
CA VAL A 238 -6.16 21.49 14.21
C VAL A 238 -6.54 21.89 15.63
N SER A 239 -7.32 22.94 15.77
CA SER A 239 -7.90 23.35 17.06
C SER A 239 -9.07 22.46 17.45
N ASN A 240 -9.88 22.06 16.47
CA ASN A 240 -10.99 21.12 16.62
C ASN A 240 -10.82 19.93 15.68
N ALA A 241 -10.87 18.71 16.23
CA ALA A 241 -10.83 17.48 15.46
C ALA A 241 -12.28 16.99 15.27
N GLY A 242 -12.81 17.16 14.07
CA GLY A 242 -14.17 16.74 13.69
C GLY A 242 -14.16 16.01 12.35
N GLY A 243 -15.34 15.58 11.88
CA GLY A 243 -15.52 14.84 10.63
C GLY A 243 -15.41 13.32 10.79
N ALA A 244 -15.32 12.82 12.02
CA ALA A 244 -15.37 11.39 12.32
C ALA A 244 -15.64 11.17 13.81
N ALA A 245 -16.25 10.05 14.17
CA ALA A 245 -16.33 9.58 15.54
C ALA A 245 -15.02 8.87 15.88
N ALA A 246 -14.08 9.58 16.54
CA ALA A 246 -12.76 9.03 16.88
C ALA A 246 -12.06 9.90 17.93
N ARG A 247 -11.25 9.26 18.79
CA ARG A 247 -10.45 9.98 19.78
C ARG A 247 -9.18 10.57 19.13
N PRO A 248 -8.92 11.91 19.23
CA PRO A 248 -7.72 12.53 18.69
C PRO A 248 -6.47 12.29 19.56
N PHE A 249 -5.28 12.44 18.96
CA PHE A 249 -4.06 12.71 19.70
C PHE A 249 -3.97 14.20 20.00
N GLU A 250 -3.57 14.56 21.21
CA GLU A 250 -3.41 15.94 21.67
C GLU A 250 -1.93 16.28 21.83
N THR A 251 -1.55 17.52 21.54
CA THR A 251 -0.20 18.05 21.73
C THR A 251 -0.23 19.54 22.03
N HIS A 252 0.91 20.10 22.49
CA HIS A 252 1.02 21.51 22.83
C HIS A 252 1.90 22.26 21.83
N TYR A 253 1.38 23.37 21.27
CA TYR A 253 2.12 24.25 20.39
C TYR A 253 2.83 25.35 21.19
N ASN A 254 4.10 25.14 21.50
CA ASN A 254 4.89 26.00 22.40
C ASN A 254 4.93 27.47 21.98
N ALA A 255 5.01 27.77 20.67
CA ALA A 255 5.15 29.15 20.21
C ALA A 255 3.90 30.02 20.45
N LEU A 256 2.72 29.42 20.38
CA LEU A 256 1.44 30.07 20.64
C LEU A 256 0.94 29.83 22.06
N ASN A 257 1.54 28.89 22.80
CA ASN A 257 1.09 28.39 24.10
C ASN A 257 -0.38 27.92 24.06
N GLU A 258 -0.68 27.10 23.03
CA GLU A 258 -2.02 26.57 22.77
C GLU A 258 -1.97 25.03 22.64
N ASP A 259 -3.02 24.38 23.12
CA ASP A 259 -3.21 22.96 22.90
C ASP A 259 -3.88 22.75 21.55
N VAL A 260 -3.31 21.81 20.76
CA VAL A 260 -3.79 21.46 19.43
C VAL A 260 -3.94 19.95 19.32
N LYS A 261 -4.71 19.51 18.36
CA LYS A 261 -5.00 18.10 18.09
C LYS A 261 -4.44 17.69 16.74
N LEU A 262 -4.10 16.42 16.59
CA LEU A 262 -3.88 15.83 15.27
C LEU A 262 -5.23 15.50 14.64
N ARG A 263 -5.41 15.84 13.38
CA ARG A 263 -6.67 15.63 12.64
C ARG A 263 -7.06 14.14 12.59
N ILE A 264 -8.34 13.87 12.74
CA ILE A 264 -8.94 12.52 12.64
C ILE A 264 -9.63 12.27 11.29
N SER A 265 -9.88 13.33 10.49
CA SER A 265 -10.52 13.37 9.18
C SER A 265 -10.02 14.60 8.39
N LEU A 266 -10.32 14.67 7.12
CA LEU A 266 -10.02 15.79 6.21
C LEU A 266 -11.27 16.65 5.95
N GLU A 267 -12.44 16.18 6.32
CA GLU A 267 -13.77 16.58 5.91
C GLU A 267 -14.04 18.08 6.07
N LEU A 268 -13.94 18.59 7.30
CA LEU A 268 -14.40 19.95 7.60
C LEU A 268 -13.59 21.03 6.87
N TYR A 269 -12.31 20.78 6.62
CA TYR A 269 -11.49 21.71 5.84
C TYR A 269 -11.78 21.64 4.34
N LEU A 270 -12.00 20.44 3.79
CA LEU A 270 -12.35 20.28 2.38
C LEU A 270 -13.72 20.89 2.06
N LYS A 271 -14.70 20.78 2.96
CA LYS A 271 -15.99 21.45 2.82
C LYS A 271 -15.86 22.98 2.83
N ARG A 272 -14.97 23.56 3.64
CA ARG A 272 -14.67 25.00 3.60
C ARG A 272 -14.10 25.43 2.25
N LEU A 273 -13.34 24.58 1.57
CA LEU A 273 -12.86 24.85 0.21
C LEU A 273 -13.98 24.83 -0.82
N ILE A 274 -14.99 23.96 -0.65
CA ILE A 274 -16.21 23.97 -1.48
C ILE A 274 -16.98 25.29 -1.29
N VAL A 275 -17.14 25.77 -0.04
CA VAL A 275 -17.70 27.10 0.25
C VAL A 275 -16.90 28.20 -0.46
N GLY A 276 -15.56 28.05 -0.49
CA GLY A 276 -14.66 28.97 -1.18
C GLY A 276 -14.72 28.91 -2.72
N GLY A 277 -15.54 28.03 -3.30
CA GLY A 277 -15.74 27.90 -4.74
C GLY A 277 -14.79 26.92 -5.46
N LEU A 278 -14.04 26.11 -4.73
CA LEU A 278 -13.29 24.99 -5.32
C LEU A 278 -14.24 23.80 -5.49
N GLU A 279 -14.85 23.67 -6.66
CA GLU A 279 -15.99 22.78 -6.90
C GLU A 279 -15.67 21.29 -6.84
N ARG A 280 -14.40 20.89 -7.03
CA ARG A 280 -13.95 19.49 -7.00
C ARG A 280 -12.57 19.43 -6.34
N VAL A 281 -12.51 18.94 -5.13
CA VAL A 281 -11.27 18.85 -4.36
C VAL A 281 -11.09 17.44 -3.81
N PHE A 282 -9.83 17.02 -3.66
CA PHE A 282 -9.48 15.83 -2.91
C PHE A 282 -8.16 16.01 -2.18
N GLU A 283 -7.99 15.28 -1.11
CA GLU A 283 -6.72 15.16 -0.38
C GLU A 283 -6.44 13.68 -0.08
N ILE A 284 -5.21 13.23 -0.31
CA ILE A 284 -4.71 11.95 0.17
C ILE A 284 -3.74 12.26 1.31
N GLY A 285 -4.18 12.03 2.54
CA GLY A 285 -3.44 12.47 3.71
C GLY A 285 -3.40 11.44 4.84
N ARG A 286 -2.50 11.67 5.80
CA ARG A 286 -2.50 10.96 7.07
C ARG A 286 -3.53 11.56 8.00
N VAL A 287 -4.26 10.64 8.65
CA VAL A 287 -5.13 10.94 9.77
C VAL A 287 -4.73 10.11 10.98
N PHE A 288 -5.09 10.56 12.17
CA PHE A 288 -4.58 10.03 13.43
C PHE A 288 -5.74 9.77 14.37
N ARG A 289 -5.90 8.50 14.79
CA ARG A 289 -6.93 8.09 15.75
C ARG A 289 -6.29 7.37 16.92
N ASN A 290 -6.50 7.89 18.12
CA ASN A 290 -5.92 7.35 19.35
C ASN A 290 -6.74 6.18 19.89
N GLU A 291 -6.78 5.11 19.08
CA GLU A 291 -7.56 3.91 19.29
C GLU A 291 -6.68 2.67 19.39
N GLY A 292 -7.29 1.49 19.46
CA GLY A 292 -6.59 0.22 19.48
C GLY A 292 -5.82 -0.09 18.19
N VAL A 293 -4.89 -1.03 18.28
CA VAL A 293 -4.06 -1.51 17.16
C VAL A 293 -4.35 -2.99 16.95
N ASP A 294 -4.82 -3.35 15.76
CA ASP A 294 -5.10 -4.73 15.37
C ASP A 294 -4.61 -5.04 13.93
N THR A 295 -5.15 -6.05 13.28
CA THR A 295 -4.81 -6.41 11.90
C THR A 295 -5.37 -5.46 10.85
N ARG A 296 -6.36 -4.64 11.19
CA ARG A 296 -7.07 -3.71 10.30
C ARG A 296 -6.88 -2.24 10.67
N HIS A 297 -6.44 -1.96 11.91
CA HIS A 297 -6.30 -0.61 12.46
C HIS A 297 -4.87 -0.29 12.85
N ASN A 298 -4.45 0.92 12.53
CA ASN A 298 -3.18 1.53 12.94
C ASN A 298 -3.47 2.97 13.39
N PRO A 299 -2.83 3.48 14.44
CA PRO A 299 -3.17 4.80 14.99
C PRO A 299 -2.95 5.96 14.02
N GLU A 300 -2.14 5.78 13.01
CA GLU A 300 -2.02 6.65 11.84
C GLU A 300 -2.21 5.84 10.56
N PHE A 301 -3.02 6.32 9.65
CA PHE A 301 -3.32 5.64 8.40
C PHE A 301 -3.59 6.64 7.27
N THR A 302 -3.62 6.15 6.03
CA THR A 302 -3.86 7.00 4.86
C THR A 302 -5.34 6.98 4.52
N LEU A 303 -5.95 8.15 4.55
CA LEU A 303 -7.30 8.41 4.09
C LEU A 303 -7.24 9.24 2.81
N MET A 304 -8.17 9.03 1.91
CA MET A 304 -8.47 9.96 0.84
C MET A 304 -9.89 10.44 1.02
N GLU A 305 -10.09 11.75 1.08
CA GLU A 305 -11.41 12.34 1.01
C GLU A 305 -11.52 13.23 -0.22
N LEU A 306 -12.69 13.24 -0.83
CA LEU A 306 -13.00 14.11 -1.96
C LEU A 306 -14.41 14.65 -1.85
N TYR A 307 -14.59 15.87 -2.36
CA TYR A 307 -15.86 16.59 -2.35
C TYR A 307 -16.10 17.19 -3.72
N GLN A 308 -17.34 17.07 -4.19
CA GLN A 308 -17.77 17.61 -5.47
C GLN A 308 -19.07 18.38 -5.31
N ALA A 309 -19.06 19.66 -5.69
CA ALA A 309 -20.26 20.49 -5.74
C ALA A 309 -21.21 20.02 -6.86
N TYR A 310 -22.49 20.28 -6.68
CA TYR A 310 -23.59 20.01 -7.63
C TYR A 310 -23.77 18.51 -7.95
N THR A 311 -23.45 17.65 -6.98
CA THR A 311 -23.73 16.21 -7.03
C THR A 311 -24.27 15.75 -5.67
N ASP A 312 -24.68 14.50 -5.61
CA ASP A 312 -25.23 13.84 -4.45
C ASP A 312 -24.54 12.49 -4.16
N TYR A 313 -25.05 11.73 -3.19
CA TYR A 313 -24.52 10.42 -2.83
C TYR A 313 -24.64 9.39 -3.97
N GLU A 314 -25.63 9.50 -4.88
CA GLU A 314 -25.74 8.62 -6.04
C GLU A 314 -24.60 8.87 -7.05
N GLY A 315 -24.26 10.13 -7.29
CA GLY A 315 -23.07 10.50 -8.07
C GLY A 315 -21.77 10.00 -7.44
N MET A 316 -21.68 9.97 -6.11
CA MET A 316 -20.55 9.37 -5.40
C MET A 316 -20.49 7.84 -5.57
N MET A 317 -21.63 7.14 -5.61
CA MET A 317 -21.67 5.70 -5.93
C MET A 317 -21.12 5.41 -7.33
N GLU A 318 -21.54 6.18 -8.34
CA GLU A 318 -21.06 6.02 -9.73
C GLU A 318 -19.55 6.28 -9.85
N LEU A 319 -19.05 7.33 -9.19
CA LEU A 319 -17.64 7.66 -9.14
C LEU A 319 -16.85 6.51 -8.49
N THR A 320 -17.33 6.01 -7.37
CA THR A 320 -16.71 4.91 -6.60
C THR A 320 -16.63 3.62 -7.43
N GLU A 321 -17.75 3.18 -7.97
CA GLU A 321 -17.80 1.97 -8.80
C GLU A 321 -16.86 2.06 -10.00
N SER A 322 -16.83 3.22 -10.67
CA SER A 322 -15.94 3.45 -11.82
C SER A 322 -14.47 3.49 -11.40
N MET A 323 -14.12 4.06 -10.24
CA MET A 323 -12.76 4.12 -9.72
C MET A 323 -12.24 2.72 -9.33
N PHE A 324 -13.01 1.94 -8.60
CA PHE A 324 -12.59 0.57 -8.22
C PHE A 324 -12.38 -0.32 -9.44
N ARG A 325 -13.28 -0.26 -10.42
CA ARG A 325 -13.14 -0.97 -11.71
C ARG A 325 -11.88 -0.54 -12.47
N TYR A 326 -11.63 0.77 -12.54
CA TYR A 326 -10.44 1.34 -13.18
C TYR A 326 -9.15 0.86 -12.49
N LEU A 327 -9.09 0.95 -11.16
CA LEU A 327 -7.91 0.55 -10.39
C LEU A 327 -7.63 -0.95 -10.51
N ALA A 328 -8.64 -1.81 -10.39
CA ALA A 328 -8.47 -3.25 -10.57
C ALA A 328 -7.91 -3.57 -11.97
N GLN A 329 -8.43 -2.96 -13.02
CA GLN A 329 -7.94 -3.15 -14.38
C GLN A 329 -6.50 -2.63 -14.57
N LYS A 330 -6.18 -1.45 -14.02
CA LYS A 330 -4.85 -0.82 -14.20
C LYS A 330 -3.75 -1.46 -13.37
N VAL A 331 -4.08 -1.92 -12.17
CA VAL A 331 -3.09 -2.41 -11.20
C VAL A 331 -2.99 -3.93 -11.19
N CYS A 332 -4.13 -4.63 -11.37
CA CYS A 332 -4.19 -6.09 -11.35
C CYS A 332 -4.32 -6.71 -12.75
N GLY A 333 -4.56 -5.89 -13.79
CA GLY A 333 -4.75 -6.34 -15.17
C GLY A 333 -6.13 -6.97 -15.44
N SER A 334 -7.02 -6.99 -14.45
CA SER A 334 -8.36 -7.60 -14.53
C SER A 334 -9.31 -6.88 -13.59
N THR A 335 -10.60 -6.82 -13.95
CA THR A 335 -11.65 -6.39 -13.02
C THR A 335 -12.03 -7.45 -11.99
N LYS A 336 -11.55 -8.68 -12.16
CA LYS A 336 -11.67 -9.75 -11.18
C LYS A 336 -10.35 -9.90 -10.43
N ILE A 337 -10.41 -9.84 -9.13
CA ILE A 337 -9.26 -10.05 -8.26
C ILE A 337 -9.50 -11.23 -7.33
N SER A 338 -8.44 -11.79 -6.78
CA SER A 338 -8.52 -12.77 -5.70
C SER A 338 -8.00 -12.14 -4.41
N TYR A 339 -8.75 -12.25 -3.33
CA TYR A 339 -8.32 -11.88 -2.00
C TYR A 339 -8.54 -13.06 -1.06
N ASN A 340 -7.45 -13.57 -0.46
CA ASN A 340 -7.46 -14.76 0.41
C ASN A 340 -8.21 -15.96 -0.23
N GLY A 341 -8.04 -16.14 -1.55
CA GLY A 341 -8.71 -17.21 -2.31
C GLY A 341 -10.16 -16.93 -2.69
N ILE A 342 -10.73 -15.79 -2.29
CA ILE A 342 -12.09 -15.36 -2.65
C ILE A 342 -12.03 -14.49 -3.91
N GLU A 343 -12.81 -14.84 -4.95
CA GLU A 343 -12.94 -14.00 -6.14
C GLU A 343 -13.86 -12.80 -5.85
N ILE A 344 -13.39 -11.59 -6.14
CA ILE A 344 -14.13 -10.33 -6.07
C ILE A 344 -14.20 -9.76 -7.49
N ASP A 345 -15.41 -9.46 -7.97
CA ASP A 345 -15.67 -9.05 -9.35
C ASP A 345 -16.17 -7.59 -9.44
N PHE A 346 -15.27 -6.67 -9.72
CA PHE A 346 -15.59 -5.25 -9.98
C PHE A 346 -16.18 -5.00 -11.38
N GLY A 347 -16.21 -6.00 -12.26
CA GLY A 347 -16.78 -5.90 -13.60
C GLY A 347 -18.31 -5.86 -13.60
N LYS A 348 -18.94 -6.37 -12.55
CA LYS A 348 -20.39 -6.35 -12.34
C LYS A 348 -20.83 -5.03 -11.69
N PRO A 349 -22.10 -4.61 -11.89
CA PRO A 349 -22.69 -3.57 -11.06
C PRO A 349 -22.63 -3.96 -9.57
N PHE A 350 -22.29 -3.00 -8.71
CA PHE A 350 -22.26 -3.22 -7.26
C PHE A 350 -23.70 -3.36 -6.74
N GLU A 351 -23.92 -4.27 -5.79
CA GLU A 351 -25.22 -4.45 -5.15
C GLU A 351 -25.59 -3.18 -4.36
N ARG A 352 -26.86 -2.79 -4.37
CA ARG A 352 -27.37 -1.66 -3.62
C ARG A 352 -28.47 -2.15 -2.68
N LEU A 353 -28.25 -2.03 -1.38
CA LEU A 353 -29.22 -2.41 -0.34
C LEU A 353 -29.39 -1.23 0.63
N THR A 354 -30.62 -0.99 1.09
CA THR A 354 -30.78 -0.17 2.27
C THR A 354 -30.33 -0.92 3.52
N MET A 355 -29.92 -0.20 4.57
CA MET A 355 -29.53 -0.83 5.83
C MET A 355 -30.65 -1.73 6.38
N ASN A 356 -31.91 -1.27 6.32
CA ASN A 356 -33.06 -2.09 6.73
C ASN A 356 -33.28 -3.32 5.85
N ASP A 357 -33.13 -3.19 4.52
CA ASP A 357 -33.24 -4.34 3.61
C ASP A 357 -32.14 -5.38 3.87
N ALA A 358 -30.93 -4.94 4.19
CA ALA A 358 -29.84 -5.83 4.57
C ALA A 358 -30.18 -6.59 5.87
N ILE A 359 -30.63 -5.90 6.90
CA ILE A 359 -31.04 -6.52 8.16
C ILE A 359 -32.20 -7.50 7.91
N LYS A 360 -33.22 -7.08 7.19
CA LYS A 360 -34.36 -7.92 6.84
C LYS A 360 -33.97 -9.17 6.05
N LYS A 361 -33.03 -9.04 5.12
CA LYS A 361 -32.49 -10.14 4.31
C LYS A 361 -31.82 -11.22 5.17
N TYR A 362 -31.09 -10.83 6.20
CA TYR A 362 -30.27 -11.76 6.98
C TYR A 362 -30.90 -12.20 8.30
N THR A 363 -31.82 -11.40 8.89
CA THR A 363 -32.47 -11.70 10.18
C THR A 363 -33.96 -11.96 10.06
N GLY A 364 -34.61 -11.49 9.00
CA GLY A 364 -36.07 -11.47 8.87
C GLY A 364 -36.74 -10.29 9.62
N ILE A 365 -36.01 -9.49 10.35
CA ILE A 365 -36.52 -8.34 11.12
C ILE A 365 -36.64 -7.12 10.20
N ASP A 366 -37.80 -6.45 10.22
CA ASP A 366 -38.09 -5.27 9.44
C ASP A 366 -38.23 -4.05 10.36
N PHE A 367 -37.17 -3.22 10.44
CA PHE A 367 -37.15 -2.05 11.29
C PHE A 367 -38.09 -0.91 10.84
N ASP A 368 -38.59 -0.95 9.60
CA ASP A 368 -39.65 -0.02 9.16
C ASP A 368 -40.99 -0.30 9.87
N GLN A 369 -41.17 -1.49 10.46
CA GLN A 369 -42.34 -1.87 11.26
C GLN A 369 -42.15 -1.61 12.76
N VAL A 370 -40.94 -1.28 13.22
CA VAL A 370 -40.62 -1.00 14.63
C VAL A 370 -41.05 0.44 14.97
N ALA A 371 -41.90 0.60 15.96
CA ALA A 371 -42.57 1.88 16.20
C ALA A 371 -41.64 2.94 16.87
N ASP A 372 -40.86 2.53 17.89
CA ASP A 372 -40.09 3.44 18.71
C ASP A 372 -38.82 2.80 19.31
N ASP A 373 -38.09 3.61 20.12
CA ASP A 373 -36.86 3.22 20.80
C ASP A 373 -37.07 2.01 21.74
N ALA A 374 -38.22 1.95 22.43
CA ALA A 374 -38.51 0.90 23.39
C ALA A 374 -38.69 -0.46 22.69
N GLU A 375 -39.38 -0.47 21.56
CA GLU A 375 -39.55 -1.67 20.72
C GLU A 375 -38.23 -2.09 20.11
N ALA A 376 -37.41 -1.14 19.63
CA ALA A 376 -36.07 -1.43 19.12
C ALA A 376 -35.16 -2.06 20.18
N LYS A 377 -35.12 -1.51 21.39
CA LYS A 377 -34.37 -2.07 22.52
C LYS A 377 -34.85 -3.46 22.93
N LYS A 378 -36.18 -3.68 22.92
CA LYS A 378 -36.74 -5.02 23.16
C LYS A 378 -36.27 -6.05 22.11
N LEU A 379 -36.20 -5.66 20.84
CA LEU A 379 -35.63 -6.54 19.79
C LEU A 379 -34.14 -6.80 20.03
N ALA A 380 -33.38 -5.81 20.48
CA ALA A 380 -31.97 -5.99 20.84
C ALA A 380 -31.81 -7.00 21.98
N ASP A 381 -32.64 -6.91 23.05
CA ASP A 381 -32.65 -7.88 24.16
C ASP A 381 -32.98 -9.29 23.66
N GLU A 382 -34.01 -9.43 22.82
CA GLU A 382 -34.44 -10.73 22.25
C GLU A 382 -33.36 -11.38 21.36
N ASN A 383 -32.49 -10.56 20.75
CA ASN A 383 -31.40 -11.01 19.88
C ASN A 383 -30.02 -10.94 20.55
N HIS A 384 -29.96 -10.70 21.87
CA HIS A 384 -28.73 -10.65 22.67
C HIS A 384 -27.72 -9.58 22.23
N ILE A 385 -28.16 -8.48 21.66
CA ILE A 385 -27.34 -7.33 21.28
C ILE A 385 -27.18 -6.42 22.49
N ALA A 386 -25.94 -6.12 22.86
CA ALA A 386 -25.64 -5.18 23.92
C ALA A 386 -25.82 -3.73 23.40
N TYR A 387 -26.45 -2.88 24.22
CA TYR A 387 -26.65 -1.46 23.93
C TYR A 387 -26.53 -0.63 25.19
N GLU A 388 -26.36 0.69 25.03
CA GLU A 388 -26.35 1.64 26.12
C GLU A 388 -27.71 2.33 26.31
N ASP A 389 -28.02 2.80 27.54
CA ASP A 389 -29.30 3.45 27.85
C ASP A 389 -29.59 4.66 26.95
N ARG A 390 -28.56 5.40 26.50
CA ARG A 390 -28.66 6.54 25.59
C ARG A 390 -29.04 6.19 24.16
N HIS A 391 -28.84 4.94 23.73
CA HIS A 391 -29.11 4.52 22.37
C HIS A 391 -30.58 4.67 22.00
N LYS A 392 -30.83 5.20 20.82
CA LYS A 392 -32.13 5.33 20.15
C LYS A 392 -32.33 4.23 19.11
N LYS A 393 -33.48 4.24 18.45
CA LYS A 393 -33.82 3.26 17.42
C LYS A 393 -32.75 3.21 16.33
N GLY A 394 -32.22 4.35 15.87
CA GLY A 394 -31.18 4.40 14.84
C GLY A 394 -29.87 3.73 15.26
N ASP A 395 -29.45 3.92 16.51
CA ASP A 395 -28.27 3.25 17.06
C ASP A 395 -28.47 1.73 17.10
N ILE A 396 -29.67 1.28 17.52
CA ILE A 396 -30.00 -0.15 17.55
C ILE A 396 -30.02 -0.77 16.15
N ILE A 397 -30.53 -0.05 15.13
CA ILE A 397 -30.47 -0.49 13.72
C ILE A 397 -29.02 -0.73 13.31
N ASN A 398 -28.12 0.20 13.66
CA ASN A 398 -26.69 0.06 13.36
C ASN A 398 -26.08 -1.18 14.03
N LEU A 399 -26.34 -1.38 15.31
CA LEU A 399 -25.87 -2.57 16.03
C LEU A 399 -26.37 -3.89 15.42
N PHE A 400 -27.62 -3.93 14.94
CA PHE A 400 -28.13 -5.08 14.21
C PHE A 400 -27.41 -5.30 12.86
N PHE A 401 -27.11 -4.23 12.17
CA PHE A 401 -26.37 -4.31 10.92
C PHE A 401 -24.94 -4.84 11.13
N GLU A 402 -24.23 -4.29 12.09
CA GLU A 402 -22.86 -4.73 12.45
C GLU A 402 -22.84 -6.22 12.83
N GLU A 403 -23.76 -6.67 13.70
CA GLU A 403 -23.77 -8.05 14.20
C GLU A 403 -24.17 -9.08 13.15
N PHE A 404 -25.17 -8.78 12.31
CA PHE A 404 -25.78 -9.79 11.44
C PHE A 404 -25.48 -9.65 9.96
N CYS A 405 -25.06 -8.47 9.48
CA CYS A 405 -24.96 -8.18 8.04
C CYS A 405 -23.53 -8.04 7.54
N GLU A 406 -22.65 -7.33 8.24
CA GLU A 406 -21.30 -7.01 7.74
C GLU A 406 -20.52 -8.24 7.29
N GLU A 407 -20.49 -9.30 8.10
CA GLU A 407 -19.76 -10.53 7.78
C GLU A 407 -20.34 -11.31 6.57
N LYS A 408 -21.49 -10.91 6.03
CA LYS A 408 -22.12 -11.52 4.84
C LYS A 408 -21.78 -10.77 3.55
N LEU A 409 -21.21 -9.57 3.64
CA LEU A 409 -20.98 -8.67 2.50
C LEU A 409 -19.62 -8.95 1.86
N ILE A 410 -19.57 -9.96 0.99
CA ILE A 410 -18.33 -10.40 0.32
C ILE A 410 -18.11 -9.65 -0.98
N GLN A 411 -19.11 -9.60 -1.87
CA GLN A 411 -19.03 -8.86 -3.12
C GLN A 411 -19.32 -7.37 -2.90
N PRO A 412 -18.81 -6.47 -3.77
CA PRO A 412 -19.03 -5.04 -3.61
C PRO A 412 -20.51 -4.69 -3.43
N THR A 413 -20.87 -4.15 -2.28
CA THR A 413 -22.24 -3.84 -1.89
C THR A 413 -22.29 -2.46 -1.24
N PHE A 414 -23.10 -1.56 -1.79
CA PHE A 414 -23.46 -0.29 -1.15
C PHE A 414 -24.59 -0.52 -0.15
N ILE A 415 -24.36 -0.13 1.10
CA ILE A 415 -25.38 -0.07 2.15
C ILE A 415 -25.82 1.38 2.28
N MET A 416 -27.09 1.64 2.04
CA MET A 416 -27.67 2.97 1.91
C MET A 416 -28.69 3.26 3.00
N ASP A 417 -29.14 4.52 3.08
CA ASP A 417 -30.25 4.96 3.92
C ASP A 417 -30.00 4.70 5.41
N HIS A 418 -28.84 5.17 5.87
CA HIS A 418 -28.46 5.08 7.30
C HIS A 418 -29.40 5.91 8.19
N PRO A 419 -29.56 5.52 9.46
CA PRO A 419 -30.29 6.31 10.45
C PRO A 419 -29.65 7.70 10.67
N ILE A 420 -30.51 8.66 10.97
CA ILE A 420 -30.10 10.05 11.22
C ILE A 420 -29.25 10.19 12.48
N GLU A 421 -29.48 9.36 13.48
CA GLU A 421 -28.82 9.38 14.80
C GLU A 421 -27.31 9.19 14.68
N ILE A 422 -26.88 8.36 13.74
CA ILE A 422 -25.47 8.01 13.51
C ILE A 422 -24.83 8.80 12.36
N SER A 423 -25.45 9.88 11.89
CA SER A 423 -25.03 10.59 10.67
C SER A 423 -25.09 12.11 10.83
N PRO A 424 -24.23 12.72 11.67
CA PRO A 424 -24.37 14.12 12.08
C PRO A 424 -24.09 15.15 10.97
N LEU A 425 -23.39 14.78 9.90
CA LEU A 425 -22.93 15.69 8.85
C LEU A 425 -23.64 15.48 7.50
N THR A 426 -24.69 14.63 7.51
CA THR A 426 -25.36 14.15 6.30
C THR A 426 -26.75 14.77 6.15
N LYS A 427 -27.12 15.04 4.89
CA LYS A 427 -28.45 15.54 4.52
C LYS A 427 -29.54 14.51 4.77
N LYS A 428 -30.64 14.94 5.38
CA LYS A 428 -31.86 14.11 5.53
C LYS A 428 -32.42 13.70 4.19
N LYS A 429 -32.96 12.49 4.11
CA LYS A 429 -33.68 12.02 2.94
C LYS A 429 -35.06 12.71 2.88
N PRO A 430 -35.40 13.40 1.76
CA PRO A 430 -36.68 14.16 1.70
C PRO A 430 -37.92 13.27 1.86
N SER A 431 -37.85 12.02 1.43
CA SER A 431 -38.96 11.05 1.50
C SER A 431 -39.14 10.44 2.89
N ASP A 432 -38.08 10.40 3.71
CA ASP A 432 -38.08 9.83 5.07
C ASP A 432 -36.99 10.51 5.90
N PRO A 433 -37.33 11.58 6.66
CA PRO A 433 -36.37 12.36 7.44
C PRO A 433 -35.71 11.61 8.61
N SER A 434 -36.15 10.40 8.94
CA SER A 434 -35.48 9.52 9.90
C SER A 434 -34.23 8.85 9.31
N LYS A 435 -34.07 8.91 8.00
CA LYS A 435 -32.95 8.39 7.21
C LYS A 435 -32.18 9.52 6.54
N VAL A 436 -30.95 9.24 6.16
CA VAL A 436 -30.07 10.21 5.51
C VAL A 436 -29.59 9.68 4.15
N GLU A 437 -29.20 10.58 3.25
CA GLU A 437 -28.59 10.26 1.97
C GLU A 437 -27.11 9.89 2.15
N ARG A 438 -26.86 8.69 2.70
CA ARG A 438 -25.55 8.11 3.01
C ARG A 438 -25.45 6.71 2.46
N PHE A 439 -24.26 6.34 2.04
CA PHE A 439 -23.91 4.94 1.83
C PHE A 439 -22.52 4.61 2.39
N GLU A 440 -22.34 3.35 2.72
CA GLU A 440 -21.05 2.73 2.95
C GLU A 440 -20.86 1.62 1.91
N LEU A 441 -19.63 1.49 1.39
CA LEU A 441 -19.27 0.39 0.49
C LEU A 441 -18.58 -0.70 1.27
N PHE A 442 -19.19 -1.88 1.29
CA PHE A 442 -18.59 -3.08 1.86
C PHE A 442 -18.03 -3.99 0.77
N ILE A 443 -16.80 -4.49 0.98
CA ILE A 443 -16.15 -5.51 0.15
C ILE A 443 -15.38 -6.44 1.08
N ASN A 444 -15.60 -7.74 0.95
CA ASN A 444 -14.94 -8.74 1.79
C ASN A 444 -15.10 -8.45 3.29
N THR A 445 -16.32 -8.13 3.71
CA THR A 445 -16.68 -7.79 5.10
C THR A 445 -16.09 -6.47 5.64
N TRP A 446 -15.47 -5.66 4.78
CA TRP A 446 -14.81 -4.41 5.19
C TRP A 446 -15.53 -3.20 4.61
N GLU A 447 -15.77 -2.21 5.43
CA GLU A 447 -16.07 -0.86 4.97
C GLU A 447 -14.85 -0.30 4.23
N MET A 448 -15.02 -0.03 2.94
CA MET A 448 -14.01 0.52 2.06
C MET A 448 -14.09 2.02 1.92
N CYS A 449 -15.29 2.56 1.97
CA CYS A 449 -15.55 4.00 1.93
C CYS A 449 -16.90 4.33 2.54
N ASN A 450 -17.03 5.59 2.96
CA ASN A 450 -18.24 6.20 3.51
C ASN A 450 -18.53 7.51 2.76
N ALA A 451 -19.75 7.70 2.30
CA ALA A 451 -20.13 8.84 1.46
C ALA A 451 -21.56 9.27 1.71
N TYR A 452 -21.80 10.56 1.46
CA TYR A 452 -23.13 11.13 1.61
C TYR A 452 -23.34 12.40 0.79
N SER A 453 -24.62 12.79 0.67
CA SER A 453 -25.00 14.16 0.33
C SER A 453 -24.75 15.04 1.54
N GLU A 454 -23.90 16.04 1.38
CA GLU A 454 -23.43 16.90 2.48
C GLU A 454 -24.57 17.73 3.06
N LEU A 455 -24.67 17.76 4.39
CA LEU A 455 -25.57 18.69 5.10
C LEU A 455 -25.04 20.11 4.89
N ASN A 456 -25.79 20.92 4.16
CA ASN A 456 -25.46 22.32 3.84
C ASN A 456 -26.44 23.34 4.42
N ASP A 457 -27.36 22.88 5.31
CA ASP A 457 -28.24 23.75 6.10
C ASP A 457 -27.56 24.07 7.43
N PRO A 458 -27.11 25.32 7.67
CA PRO A 458 -26.41 25.68 8.89
C PRO A 458 -27.27 25.55 10.14
N ILE A 459 -28.60 25.66 10.03
CA ILE A 459 -29.54 25.57 11.17
C ILE A 459 -29.64 24.10 11.58
N ASP A 460 -29.89 23.19 10.64
CA ASP A 460 -29.93 21.74 10.93
C ASP A 460 -28.54 21.26 11.43
N GLN A 461 -27.43 21.76 10.84
CA GLN A 461 -26.09 21.38 11.29
C GLN A 461 -25.82 21.80 12.75
N ARG A 462 -26.25 22.99 13.14
CA ARG A 462 -26.12 23.45 14.54
C ARG A 462 -26.91 22.55 15.50
N GLU A 463 -28.12 22.15 15.13
CA GLU A 463 -28.94 21.22 15.92
C GLU A 463 -28.25 19.84 16.06
N ARG A 464 -27.62 19.35 14.97
CA ARG A 464 -26.87 18.09 15.00
C ARG A 464 -25.65 18.16 15.91
N PHE A 465 -24.86 19.24 15.84
CA PHE A 465 -23.72 19.43 16.71
C PHE A 465 -24.15 19.56 18.19
N ALA A 466 -25.24 20.27 18.47
CA ALA A 466 -25.76 20.34 19.83
C ALA A 466 -26.19 18.96 20.39
N ALA A 467 -26.70 18.07 19.53
CA ALA A 467 -26.99 16.69 19.92
C ALA A 467 -25.70 15.89 20.18
N GLN A 468 -24.64 16.09 19.39
CA GLN A 468 -23.34 15.47 19.62
C GLN A 468 -22.68 15.97 20.91
N ASP A 469 -22.70 17.27 21.18
CA ASP A 469 -22.22 17.84 22.46
C ASP A 469 -22.98 17.27 23.68
N ALA A 470 -24.28 16.99 23.54
CA ALA A 470 -25.06 16.33 24.58
C ALA A 470 -24.62 14.86 24.78
N ASN A 471 -24.29 14.12 23.71
CA ASN A 471 -23.75 12.77 23.79
C ASN A 471 -22.37 12.77 24.46
N ALA A 472 -21.49 13.73 24.11
CA ALA A 472 -20.19 13.91 24.75
C ALA A 472 -20.34 14.17 26.27
N ALA A 473 -21.29 15.03 26.66
CA ALA A 473 -21.59 15.30 28.07
C ALA A 473 -22.17 14.08 28.81
N ALA A 474 -22.77 13.13 28.07
CA ALA A 474 -23.26 11.85 28.58
C ALA A 474 -22.19 10.75 28.64
N GLY A 475 -20.95 11.06 28.25
CA GLY A 475 -19.79 10.16 28.35
C GLY A 475 -19.37 9.50 27.05
N ASP A 476 -19.82 10.00 25.91
CA ASP A 476 -19.37 9.56 24.59
C ASP A 476 -18.05 10.27 24.22
N ASP A 477 -16.92 9.60 24.41
CA ASP A 477 -15.58 10.15 24.15
C ASP A 477 -15.27 10.33 22.63
N GLU A 478 -16.13 9.80 21.76
CA GLU A 478 -15.98 9.84 20.30
C GLU A 478 -16.95 10.84 19.63
N ALA A 479 -17.87 11.45 20.41
CA ALA A 479 -18.80 12.42 19.89
C ALA A 479 -18.10 13.67 19.35
N GLU A 480 -18.59 14.19 18.23
CA GLU A 480 -18.08 15.42 17.63
C GLU A 480 -18.44 16.65 18.46
N HIS A 481 -17.52 17.61 18.52
CA HIS A 481 -17.76 18.89 19.16
C HIS A 481 -18.19 19.96 18.15
N THR A 482 -19.03 20.90 18.59
CA THR A 482 -19.42 22.05 17.78
C THR A 482 -18.21 22.83 17.26
N ASP A 483 -18.14 22.98 15.92
CA ASP A 483 -17.16 23.81 15.21
C ASP A 483 -17.85 25.09 14.70
N GLU A 484 -17.72 26.18 15.46
CA GLU A 484 -18.35 27.47 15.12
C GLU A 484 -17.79 28.08 13.84
N ASP A 485 -16.51 27.85 13.50
CA ASP A 485 -15.93 28.33 12.26
C ASP A 485 -16.49 27.58 11.04
N PHE A 486 -16.74 26.27 11.18
CA PHE A 486 -17.42 25.51 10.15
C PHE A 486 -18.88 25.93 9.98
N LEU A 487 -19.61 26.18 11.06
CA LEU A 487 -20.97 26.71 10.98
C LEU A 487 -21.03 28.08 10.32
N ASN A 488 -20.09 28.98 10.62
CA ASN A 488 -19.97 30.27 9.95
C ASN A 488 -19.69 30.08 8.43
N ALA A 489 -18.86 29.11 8.05
CA ALA A 489 -18.65 28.79 6.64
C ALA A 489 -19.93 28.32 5.95
N LEU A 490 -20.74 27.46 6.60
CA LEU A 490 -22.03 27.03 6.06
C LEU A 490 -23.02 28.20 5.93
N GLU A 491 -23.02 29.17 6.87
CA GLU A 491 -23.86 30.36 6.82
C GLU A 491 -23.49 31.29 5.64
N ILE A 492 -22.23 31.28 5.18
CA ILE A 492 -21.82 31.97 3.94
C ILE A 492 -22.47 31.31 2.72
N GLY A 493 -22.70 30.01 2.78
CA GLY A 493 -23.39 29.22 1.75
C GLY A 493 -22.51 28.13 1.14
N MET A 494 -22.89 26.88 1.32
CA MET A 494 -22.31 25.73 0.65
C MET A 494 -23.27 25.21 -0.41
N PRO A 495 -22.83 25.00 -1.67
CA PRO A 495 -23.70 24.42 -2.70
C PRO A 495 -24.08 22.97 -2.36
N PRO A 496 -25.12 22.38 -2.98
CA PRO A 496 -25.33 20.93 -2.91
C PRO A 496 -24.05 20.20 -3.27
N THR A 497 -23.60 19.28 -2.41
CA THR A 497 -22.30 18.66 -2.52
C THR A 497 -22.38 17.18 -2.15
N GLY A 498 -21.73 16.32 -2.91
CA GLY A 498 -21.43 14.94 -2.53
C GLY A 498 -20.01 14.82 -2.01
N GLY A 499 -19.84 14.13 -0.89
CA GLY A 499 -18.53 13.85 -0.31
C GLY A 499 -18.32 12.36 -0.05
N ILE A 500 -17.07 11.93 0.00
CA ILE A 500 -16.69 10.54 0.25
C ILE A 500 -15.29 10.43 0.84
N GLY A 501 -15.14 9.54 1.83
CA GLY A 501 -13.87 9.14 2.41
C GLY A 501 -13.52 7.68 2.07
N TYR A 502 -12.28 7.43 1.61
CA TYR A 502 -11.78 6.11 1.26
C TYR A 502 -10.64 5.69 2.17
N GLY A 503 -10.73 4.49 2.75
CA GLY A 503 -9.63 3.86 3.46
C GLY A 503 -8.56 3.35 2.48
N ILE A 504 -7.55 4.16 2.19
CA ILE A 504 -6.51 3.81 1.20
C ILE A 504 -5.73 2.56 1.61
N ASP A 505 -5.43 2.39 2.88
CA ASP A 505 -4.69 1.20 3.34
C ASP A 505 -5.51 -0.07 3.12
N ARG A 506 -6.83 -0.05 3.39
CA ARG A 506 -7.75 -1.16 3.11
C ARG A 506 -7.84 -1.46 1.60
N LEU A 507 -7.92 -0.43 0.77
CA LEU A 507 -7.91 -0.57 -0.69
C LEU A 507 -6.61 -1.23 -1.19
N VAL A 508 -5.47 -0.82 -0.65
CA VAL A 508 -4.17 -1.42 -0.98
C VAL A 508 -4.12 -2.87 -0.52
N MET A 509 -4.56 -3.19 0.71
CA MET A 509 -4.66 -4.57 1.20
C MET A 509 -5.46 -5.45 0.23
N LEU A 510 -6.63 -4.98 -0.20
CA LEU A 510 -7.51 -5.69 -1.11
C LEU A 510 -6.85 -5.95 -2.48
N LEU A 511 -6.25 -4.94 -3.09
CA LEU A 511 -5.62 -5.04 -4.42
C LEU A 511 -4.25 -5.73 -4.43
N THR A 512 -3.64 -5.98 -3.26
CA THR A 512 -2.34 -6.65 -3.11
C THR A 512 -2.43 -8.02 -2.44
N ASP A 513 -3.63 -8.48 -2.09
CA ASP A 513 -3.87 -9.71 -1.32
C ASP A 513 -3.09 -9.72 0.02
N SER A 514 -3.04 -8.56 0.70
CA SER A 514 -2.34 -8.42 1.98
C SER A 514 -3.32 -8.59 3.14
N GLN A 515 -2.98 -9.45 4.12
CA GLN A 515 -3.91 -9.87 5.17
C GLN A 515 -3.95 -8.90 6.37
N ALA A 516 -2.94 -8.06 6.53
CA ALA A 516 -2.85 -7.11 7.63
C ALA A 516 -2.43 -5.72 7.15
N ILE A 517 -2.94 -4.69 7.81
CA ILE A 517 -2.58 -3.29 7.53
C ILE A 517 -1.07 -3.04 7.64
N ARG A 518 -0.38 -3.76 8.53
CA ARG A 518 1.07 -3.70 8.70
C ARG A 518 1.84 -4.22 7.48
N ASP A 519 1.25 -5.06 6.65
CA ASP A 519 1.85 -5.54 5.41
C ASP A 519 1.94 -4.45 4.35
N VAL A 520 1.01 -3.50 4.37
CA VAL A 520 0.92 -2.39 3.42
C VAL A 520 1.47 -1.06 3.95
N LEU A 521 1.89 -1.01 5.21
CA LEU A 521 2.59 0.12 5.82
C LEU A 521 4.10 -0.15 5.84
N LEU A 522 4.91 0.80 5.34
CA LEU A 522 6.37 0.65 5.35
C LEU A 522 6.91 0.54 6.78
N PHE A 523 6.48 1.42 7.67
CA PHE A 523 6.87 1.44 9.07
C PHE A 523 5.62 1.52 9.95
N PRO A 524 4.97 0.38 10.24
CA PRO A 524 3.78 0.35 11.09
C PRO A 524 4.15 0.67 12.54
N THR A 525 3.18 1.18 13.29
CA THR A 525 3.33 1.38 14.74
C THR A 525 3.46 0.02 15.43
N MET A 526 4.54 -0.15 16.16
CA MET A 526 4.87 -1.38 16.88
C MET A 526 5.05 -1.11 18.37
N LYS A 527 4.59 -2.03 19.22
CA LYS A 527 4.85 -1.96 20.65
C LYS A 527 6.37 -1.99 20.90
N SER A 528 6.86 -1.15 21.81
CA SER A 528 8.27 -1.15 22.22
C SER A 528 8.67 -2.51 22.80
N ILE A 529 9.87 -3.00 22.44
CA ILE A 529 10.39 -4.28 22.95
C ILE A 529 10.81 -4.13 24.42
N ASP A 530 11.19 -2.92 24.82
CA ASP A 530 11.76 -2.63 26.15
C ASP A 530 10.72 -2.15 27.18
N LYS A 531 9.42 -2.36 26.91
CA LYS A 531 8.32 -2.00 27.82
C LYS A 531 7.41 -3.17 28.11
#